data_b8a727d855a1a6e58f52a882183565ba
#
_entry.id   b8a727d855a1a6e58f52a882183565ba
#
_cell.length_a   1.000
_cell.length_b   1.000
_cell.length_c   1.000
_cell.angle_alpha   90.00
_cell.angle_beta   90.00
_cell.angle_gamma   90.00
#
_symmetry.space_group_name_H-M   'P 1'
#
loop_
_entity.id
_entity.type
_entity.pdbx_description
1 polymer ?
#
loop_
_entity_poly.entity_id
_entity_poly.type
_entity_poly.pdbx_seq_one_letter_code
_entity_poly.pdbx_strand_id
1 'polypeptide(L)'
;MKSEGLGLFRARKKNNGEWLEGYYCRALETAEHGSAVYHFIIFQKADGSGRVHVEPVNPDTLCRCTGVRDRNGRLIFENDFVQREIGGESMTGTVVWSDIGLTGF
;
A
#
# COMPACT_ATOMS: atom_id res chain seq x y z
N MET A 1 -20.08 6.83 7.18
CA MET A 1 -19.51 5.85 6.22
C MET A 1 -18.11 5.48 6.63
N LYS A 2 -17.84 4.23 6.65
CA LYS A 2 -16.53 3.75 7.04
C LYS A 2 -15.62 3.63 5.80
N SER A 3 -14.51 4.35 5.82
CA SER A 3 -13.53 4.34 4.71
C SER A 3 -12.47 3.27 4.99
N GLU A 4 -12.87 2.01 4.83
CA GLU A 4 -11.96 0.90 5.12
C GLU A 4 -10.79 0.87 4.13
N GLY A 5 -9.56 0.84 4.69
CA GLY A 5 -8.35 0.77 3.90
C GLY A 5 -7.89 2.07 3.26
N LEU A 6 -8.67 3.16 3.34
CA LEU A 6 -8.22 4.46 2.84
C LEU A 6 -7.06 4.98 3.69
N GLY A 7 -5.99 5.42 3.03
CA GLY A 7 -4.76 5.81 3.70
C GLY A 7 -3.82 4.65 4.01
N LEU A 8 -4.25 3.42 3.75
CA LEU A 8 -3.41 2.25 3.90
C LEU A 8 -2.55 2.06 2.65
N PHE A 9 -1.30 1.72 2.87
CA PHE A 9 -0.32 1.50 1.80
C PHE A 9 0.40 0.19 2.01
N ARG A 10 1.04 -0.27 0.96
CA ARG A 10 1.91 -1.42 0.97
C ARG A 10 3.24 -1.04 0.33
N ALA A 11 4.35 -1.45 0.92
CA ALA A 11 5.68 -1.19 0.36
C ALA A 11 6.65 -2.27 0.82
N ARG A 12 7.80 -2.35 0.16
CA ARG A 12 8.86 -3.28 0.57
C ARG A 12 9.78 -2.61 1.59
N LYS A 13 10.12 -3.33 2.64
CA LYS A 13 11.13 -2.88 3.61
C LYS A 13 12.47 -2.68 2.93
N LYS A 14 13.18 -1.64 3.31
CA LYS A 14 14.52 -1.38 2.78
C LYS A 14 15.53 -2.45 3.15
N ASN A 15 15.41 -3.02 4.36
CA ASN A 15 16.43 -3.94 4.88
C ASN A 15 16.35 -5.34 4.30
N ASN A 16 15.18 -5.87 3.97
CA ASN A 16 15.04 -7.26 3.53
C ASN A 16 14.09 -7.46 2.35
N GLY A 17 13.46 -6.40 1.87
CA GLY A 17 12.54 -6.48 0.73
C GLY A 17 11.20 -7.14 1.01
N GLU A 18 10.87 -7.45 2.26
CA GLU A 18 9.56 -7.99 2.59
C GLU A 18 8.47 -6.95 2.46
N TRP A 19 7.30 -7.38 2.03
CA TRP A 19 6.13 -6.51 1.96
C TRP A 19 5.60 -6.16 3.35
N LEU A 20 5.20 -4.91 3.50
CA LEU A 20 4.69 -4.38 4.75
C LEU A 20 3.48 -3.50 4.45
N GLU A 21 2.41 -3.69 5.20
CA GLU A 21 1.20 -2.89 5.09
C GLU A 21 1.06 -1.97 6.29
N GLY A 22 0.63 -0.74 6.05
CA GLY A 22 0.41 0.24 7.10
C GLY A 22 0.19 1.62 6.54
N TYR A 23 0.35 2.61 7.39
CA TYR A 23 0.16 4.00 6.98
C TYR A 23 1.50 4.59 6.56
N TYR A 24 1.49 5.22 5.41
CA TYR A 24 2.70 5.82 4.85
C TYR A 24 2.95 7.19 5.45
N CYS A 25 4.19 7.47 5.82
CA CYS A 25 4.61 8.82 6.14
C CYS A 25 5.95 9.13 5.50
N ARG A 26 6.15 10.40 5.23
CA ARG A 26 7.38 10.92 4.67
C ARG A 26 7.94 11.95 5.63
N ALA A 27 9.22 11.84 5.94
CA ALA A 27 9.91 12.77 6.81
C ALA A 27 11.01 13.47 6.03
N LEU A 28 11.09 14.78 6.17
CA LEU A 28 12.15 15.58 5.60
C LEU A 28 13.12 15.96 6.69
N GLU A 29 14.38 15.59 6.53
CA GLU A 29 15.46 16.03 7.39
C GLU A 29 16.28 17.08 6.66
N THR A 30 16.40 18.26 7.25
CA THR A 30 17.19 19.35 6.70
C THR A 30 18.46 19.50 7.51
N ALA A 31 19.59 19.40 6.86
CA ALA A 31 20.90 19.54 7.47
C ALA A 31 21.67 20.66 6.79
N GLU A 32 22.76 21.11 7.42
CA GLU A 32 23.62 22.17 6.92
C GLU A 32 24.15 21.92 5.50
N HIS A 33 24.38 20.64 5.16
CA HIS A 33 24.96 20.24 3.89
C HIS A 33 23.97 19.57 2.93
N GLY A 34 22.69 19.77 3.16
CA GLY A 34 21.65 19.22 2.29
C GLY A 34 20.43 18.75 3.05
N SER A 35 19.51 18.17 2.33
CA SER A 35 18.30 17.61 2.92
C SER A 35 18.10 16.17 2.43
N ALA A 36 17.48 15.36 3.28
CA ALA A 36 17.15 13.99 2.94
C ALA A 36 15.68 13.73 3.20
N VAL A 37 15.07 12.91 2.35
CA VAL A 37 13.68 12.50 2.49
C VAL A 37 13.68 11.02 2.87
N TYR A 38 12.97 10.72 3.94
CA TYR A 38 12.81 9.34 4.41
C TYR A 38 11.36 8.90 4.23
N HIS A 39 11.19 7.64 3.86
CA HIS A 39 9.89 7.04 3.62
C HIS A 39 9.68 5.89 4.59
N PHE A 40 8.55 5.89 5.28
CA PHE A 40 8.26 4.90 6.31
C PHE A 40 6.84 4.37 6.17
N ILE A 41 6.64 3.14 6.62
CA ILE A 41 5.32 2.60 6.91
C ILE A 41 5.17 2.49 8.42
N ILE A 42 4.07 3.03 8.94
CA ILE A 42 3.70 2.96 10.35
C ILE A 42 2.66 1.86 10.49
N PHE A 43 2.92 0.92 11.37
CA PHE A 43 2.02 -0.21 11.56
C PHE A 43 2.02 -0.67 13.01
N GLN A 44 0.99 -1.39 13.39
CA GLN A 44 0.86 -1.98 14.70
C GLN A 44 1.15 -3.48 14.60
N LYS A 45 2.05 -3.99 15.43
CA LYS A 45 2.36 -5.42 15.43
C LYS A 45 1.16 -6.23 15.89
N ALA A 46 0.93 -7.35 15.21
CA ALA A 46 -0.17 -8.27 15.51
C ALA A 46 0.20 -9.25 16.65
N ASP A 47 1.03 -8.82 17.61
CA ASP A 47 1.47 -9.62 18.74
C ASP A 47 0.67 -9.35 20.02
N GLY A 48 -0.35 -8.51 19.92
CA GLY A 48 -1.16 -8.12 21.06
C GLY A 48 -0.55 -7.06 21.97
N SER A 49 0.66 -6.59 21.67
CA SER A 49 1.34 -5.57 22.48
C SER A 49 0.76 -4.18 22.35
N GLY A 50 0.06 -3.91 21.24
CA GLY A 50 -0.43 -2.59 20.91
C GLY A 50 0.66 -1.61 20.50
N ARG A 51 1.89 -2.07 20.32
CA ARG A 51 3.02 -1.21 19.96
C ARG A 51 2.96 -0.80 18.50
N VAL A 52 3.28 0.47 18.28
CA VAL A 52 3.39 1.03 16.94
C VAL A 52 4.84 0.95 16.50
N HIS A 53 5.04 0.49 15.28
CA HIS A 53 6.36 0.39 14.66
C HIS A 53 6.44 1.31 13.46
N VAL A 54 7.63 1.83 13.22
CA VAL A 54 7.95 2.67 12.06
C VAL A 54 9.10 1.99 11.33
N GLU A 55 8.87 1.62 10.08
CA GLU A 55 9.84 0.85 9.31
C GLU A 55 10.19 1.57 8.02
N PRO A 56 11.49 1.81 7.74
CA PRO A 56 11.91 2.39 6.46
C PRO A 56 11.54 1.48 5.29
N VAL A 57 10.99 2.08 4.24
CA VAL A 57 10.55 1.36 3.06
C VAL A 57 11.13 1.98 1.79
N ASN A 58 11.15 1.17 0.73
CA ASN A 58 11.53 1.64 -0.59
C ASN A 58 10.33 2.36 -1.24
N PRO A 59 10.41 3.67 -1.48
CA PRO A 59 9.28 4.42 -2.02
C PRO A 59 8.87 3.98 -3.43
N ASP A 60 9.79 3.39 -4.18
CA ASP A 60 9.49 2.90 -5.53
C ASP A 60 8.53 1.71 -5.52
N THR A 61 8.37 1.07 -4.37
CA THR A 61 7.46 -0.08 -4.20
C THR A 61 6.15 0.30 -3.56
N LEU A 62 5.91 1.58 -3.30
CA LEU A 62 4.74 2.06 -2.58
C LEU A 62 3.47 1.87 -3.41
N CYS A 63 2.49 1.17 -2.86
CA CYS A 63 1.21 0.89 -3.51
C CYS A 63 0.08 1.34 -2.58
N ARG A 64 -0.88 2.09 -3.13
CA ARG A 64 -2.03 2.56 -2.37
C ARG A 64 -3.08 1.47 -2.27
N CYS A 65 -3.75 1.40 -1.11
CA CYS A 65 -4.92 0.54 -0.95
C CYS A 65 -6.11 1.18 -1.66
N THR A 66 -6.86 0.36 -2.38
CA THR A 66 -8.03 0.82 -3.12
C THR A 66 -9.26 1.02 -2.25
N GLY A 67 -9.28 0.43 -1.04
CA GLY A 67 -10.47 0.37 -0.21
C GLY A 67 -11.47 -0.69 -0.65
N VAL A 68 -11.16 -1.44 -1.70
CA VAL A 68 -12.02 -2.50 -2.24
C VAL A 68 -11.45 -3.85 -1.83
N ARG A 69 -12.33 -4.78 -1.46
CA ARG A 69 -11.94 -6.16 -1.11
C ARG A 69 -12.26 -7.09 -2.26
N ASP A 70 -11.42 -8.12 -2.43
CA ASP A 70 -11.71 -9.21 -3.37
C ASP A 70 -12.74 -10.19 -2.76
N ARG A 71 -13.09 -11.23 -3.52
CA ARG A 71 -14.08 -12.22 -3.06
C ARG A 71 -13.64 -12.99 -1.81
N ASN A 72 -12.34 -13.01 -1.52
CA ASN A 72 -11.78 -13.67 -0.33
C ASN A 72 -11.67 -12.72 0.86
N GLY A 73 -12.13 -11.48 0.73
CA GLY A 73 -12.08 -10.48 1.78
C GLY A 73 -10.75 -9.76 1.93
N ARG A 74 -9.82 -9.94 1.00
CA ARG A 74 -8.53 -9.25 1.02
C ARG A 74 -8.62 -7.90 0.37
N LEU A 75 -8.00 -6.90 1.00
CA LEU A 75 -7.89 -5.57 0.40
C LEU A 75 -7.05 -5.61 -0.88
N ILE A 76 -7.53 -4.88 -1.88
CA ILE A 76 -6.86 -4.77 -3.17
C ILE A 76 -6.02 -3.49 -3.15
N PHE A 77 -4.75 -3.61 -3.55
CA PHE A 77 -3.82 -2.50 -3.67
C PHE A 77 -3.53 -2.21 -5.15
N GLU A 78 -3.12 -0.99 -5.46
CA GLU A 78 -2.66 -0.70 -6.82
C GLU A 78 -1.48 -1.61 -7.16
N ASN A 79 -1.36 -1.97 -8.43
CA ASN A 79 -0.43 -2.95 -8.98
C ASN A 79 -0.75 -4.42 -8.66
N ASP A 80 -1.82 -4.70 -7.91
CA ASP A 80 -2.28 -6.06 -7.74
C ASP A 80 -2.82 -6.61 -9.06
N PHE A 81 -2.62 -7.91 -9.28
CA PHE A 81 -3.30 -8.62 -10.36
C PHE A 81 -4.67 -9.04 -9.86
N VAL A 82 -5.69 -8.70 -10.62
CA VAL A 82 -7.06 -9.11 -10.32
C VAL A 82 -7.62 -9.90 -11.49
N GLN A 83 -8.45 -10.88 -11.15
CA GLN A 83 -9.12 -11.71 -12.13
C GLN A 83 -10.62 -11.51 -12.00
N ARG A 84 -11.29 -11.37 -13.10
CA ARG A 84 -12.76 -11.32 -13.12
C ARG A 84 -13.30 -12.04 -14.34
N GLU A 85 -14.54 -12.47 -14.23
CA GLU A 85 -15.23 -13.13 -15.31
C GLU A 85 -16.17 -12.16 -16.01
N ILE A 86 -16.08 -12.14 -17.33
CA ILE A 86 -16.95 -11.34 -18.18
C ILE A 86 -17.44 -12.25 -19.31
N GLY A 87 -18.75 -12.47 -19.37
CA GLY A 87 -19.33 -13.30 -20.43
C GLY A 87 -18.81 -14.74 -20.45
N GLY A 88 -18.47 -15.30 -19.30
CA GLY A 88 -17.95 -16.65 -19.18
C GLY A 88 -16.44 -16.77 -19.40
N GLU A 89 -15.78 -15.68 -19.70
CA GLU A 89 -14.32 -15.66 -19.85
C GLU A 89 -13.64 -15.02 -18.67
N SER A 90 -12.51 -15.57 -18.25
CA SER A 90 -11.68 -15.00 -17.21
C SER A 90 -10.74 -13.96 -17.81
N MET A 91 -10.71 -12.78 -17.22
CA MET A 91 -9.80 -11.70 -17.59
C MET A 91 -8.94 -11.32 -16.41
N THR A 92 -7.66 -11.09 -16.67
CA THR A 92 -6.69 -10.67 -15.65
C THR A 92 -6.17 -9.29 -16.00
N GLY A 93 -6.05 -8.44 -15.01
CA GLY A 93 -5.52 -7.10 -15.19
C GLY A 93 -4.81 -6.60 -13.96
N THR A 94 -4.14 -5.47 -14.11
CA THR A 94 -3.43 -4.80 -13.03
C THR A 94 -4.26 -3.60 -12.57
N VAL A 95 -4.39 -3.45 -11.26
CA VAL A 95 -5.12 -2.33 -10.66
C VAL A 95 -4.28 -1.06 -10.75
N VAL A 96 -4.86 -0.01 -11.31
CA VAL A 96 -4.21 1.28 -11.43
C VAL A 96 -5.14 2.41 -10.98
N TRP A 97 -4.57 3.49 -10.48
CA TRP A 97 -5.29 4.71 -10.20
C TRP A 97 -5.37 5.57 -11.47
N SER A 98 -6.49 6.25 -11.64
CA SER A 98 -6.67 7.21 -12.74
C SER A 98 -7.23 8.52 -12.20
N ASP A 99 -7.23 9.55 -13.04
CA ASP A 99 -7.74 10.89 -12.69
C ASP A 99 -9.23 10.90 -12.35
N ILE A 100 -9.97 9.92 -12.85
CA ILE A 100 -11.42 9.82 -12.63
C ILE A 100 -11.75 8.79 -11.56
N GLY A 101 -10.75 8.25 -10.87
CA GLY A 101 -10.92 7.28 -9.82
C GLY A 101 -10.18 5.99 -10.07
N LEU A 102 -10.50 4.96 -9.32
CA LEU A 102 -9.87 3.65 -9.44
C LEU A 102 -10.35 2.92 -10.69
N THR A 103 -9.39 2.49 -11.52
CA THR A 103 -9.66 1.59 -12.63
C THR A 103 -8.87 0.31 -12.44
N GLY A 104 -9.57 -0.80 -12.46
CA GLY A 104 -8.93 -2.09 -12.58
C GLY A 104 -9.68 -2.76 -13.69
N PHE A 105 -9.14 -2.92 -14.75
CA PHE A 105 -9.84 -3.37 -15.93
C PHE A 105 -11.24 -3.93 -15.74
#